data_b7a9bb769ddaee85a3fb74c1832713b8
#
_entry.id   b7a9bb769ddaee85a3fb74c1832713b8
#
_cell.length_a   1.000
_cell.length_b   1.000
_cell.length_c   1.000
_cell.angle_alpha   90.00
_cell.angle_beta   90.00
_cell.angle_gamma   90.00
#
_symmetry.space_group_name_H-M   'P 1'
#
loop_
_entity.id
_entity.type
_entity.pdbx_description
1 polymer ?
#
loop_
_entity_poly.entity_id
_entity_poly.type
_entity_poly.pdbx_seq_one_letter_code
_entity_poly.pdbx_strand_id
1 'polypeptide(L)'
;MARVRESTFALVSYVDRVSIDHDSAVPPYRQLAAILREMIASGELAPGATVPPIKRLRAEYGVAETTARKAVALLRDEGLVETVNGWGSFVRKG
;
A
#
# COMPACT_ATOMS: atom_id res chain seq x y z
N MET A 1 5.38 32.11 7.12
CA MET A 1 5.34 31.28 8.33
C MET A 1 4.29 30.17 8.25
N ALA A 2 3.03 30.55 8.06
CA ALA A 2 1.96 29.53 7.96
C ALA A 2 2.20 28.57 6.81
N ARG A 3 2.70 29.06 5.71
CA ARG A 3 2.95 28.23 4.53
C ARG A 3 4.02 27.17 4.77
N VAL A 4 5.09 27.55 5.46
CA VAL A 4 6.17 26.61 5.80
C VAL A 4 5.62 25.55 6.75
N ARG A 5 4.80 25.98 7.71
CA ARG A 5 4.20 25.08 8.66
C ARG A 5 3.27 24.07 7.97
N GLU A 6 2.51 24.56 6.99
CA GLU A 6 1.63 23.69 6.22
C GLU A 6 2.39 22.65 5.43
N SER A 7 3.51 23.05 4.82
CA SER A 7 4.35 22.13 4.06
C SER A 7 4.92 21.04 4.96
N THR A 8 5.39 21.42 6.15
CA THR A 8 5.93 20.46 7.10
C THR A 8 4.85 19.50 7.56
N PHE A 9 3.66 20.03 7.82
CA PHE A 9 2.53 19.20 8.22
C PHE A 9 2.15 18.19 7.12
N ALA A 10 2.15 18.64 5.87
CA ALA A 10 1.83 17.77 4.75
C ALA A 10 2.84 16.63 4.61
N LEU A 11 4.13 16.91 4.81
CA LEU A 11 5.16 15.89 4.76
C LEU A 11 4.99 14.85 5.85
N VAL A 12 4.71 15.29 7.06
CA VAL A 12 4.47 14.39 8.18
C VAL A 12 3.26 13.51 7.90
N SER A 13 2.21 14.12 7.38
CA SER A 13 0.99 13.39 7.04
C SER A 13 1.25 12.34 5.96
N TYR A 14 2.07 12.68 4.97
CA TYR A 14 2.43 11.74 3.92
C TYR A 14 3.23 10.56 4.49
N VAL A 15 4.21 10.84 5.33
CA VAL A 15 5.02 9.78 5.96
C VAL A 15 4.13 8.86 6.79
N ASP A 16 3.18 9.42 7.54
CA ASP A 16 2.26 8.61 8.34
C ASP A 16 1.43 7.67 7.47
N ARG A 17 1.02 8.15 6.28
CA ARG A 17 0.21 7.32 5.39
C ARG A 17 0.96 6.16 4.79
N VAL A 18 2.29 6.26 4.66
CA VAL A 18 3.09 5.20 4.05
C VAL A 18 3.85 4.38 5.09
N SER A 19 3.60 4.63 6.35
CA SER A 19 4.21 3.89 7.46
C SER A 19 3.21 2.96 8.11
N ILE A 20 3.70 1.82 8.57
CA ILE A 20 2.87 0.87 9.32
C ILE A 20 3.03 1.16 10.81
N ASP A 21 1.91 1.39 11.47
CA ASP A 21 1.88 1.58 12.93
C ASP A 21 1.58 0.23 13.58
N HIS A 22 2.62 -0.40 14.11
CA HIS A 22 2.49 -1.72 14.72
C HIS A 22 1.76 -1.69 16.05
N ASP A 23 1.58 -0.51 16.64
CA ASP A 23 0.89 -0.35 17.91
C ASP A 23 -0.59 0.01 17.73
N SER A 24 -1.02 0.18 16.49
CA SER A 24 -2.40 0.51 16.19
C SER A 24 -3.32 -0.69 16.42
N ALA A 25 -4.59 -0.41 16.74
CA ALA A 25 -5.62 -1.44 16.81
C ALA A 25 -5.93 -2.02 15.43
N VAL A 26 -5.60 -1.31 14.35
CA VAL A 26 -5.78 -1.81 12.99
C VAL A 26 -4.62 -2.73 12.65
N PRO A 27 -4.88 -3.99 12.27
CA PRO A 27 -3.81 -4.93 11.95
C PRO A 27 -2.91 -4.43 10.82
N PRO A 28 -1.60 -4.71 10.88
CA PRO A 28 -0.67 -4.26 9.83
C PRO A 28 -1.09 -4.60 8.41
N TYR A 29 -1.68 -5.78 8.17
CA TYR A 29 -2.07 -6.13 6.81
C TYR A 29 -3.17 -5.21 6.27
N ARG A 30 -4.06 -4.75 7.14
CA ARG A 30 -5.12 -3.83 6.73
C ARG A 30 -4.55 -2.43 6.47
N GLN A 31 -3.57 -2.02 7.27
CA GLN A 31 -2.90 -0.74 7.05
C GLN A 31 -2.17 -0.76 5.72
N LEU A 32 -1.44 -1.84 5.42
CA LEU A 32 -0.73 -1.97 4.16
C LEU A 32 -1.70 -1.99 2.98
N ALA A 33 -2.81 -2.73 3.11
CA ALA A 33 -3.83 -2.74 2.07
C ALA A 33 -4.39 -1.34 1.83
N ALA A 34 -4.61 -0.56 2.90
CA ALA A 34 -5.10 0.81 2.78
C ALA A 34 -4.10 1.71 2.04
N ILE A 35 -2.82 1.56 2.33
CA ILE A 35 -1.77 2.30 1.64
C ILE A 35 -1.79 1.98 0.14
N LEU A 36 -1.81 0.70 -0.20
CA LEU A 36 -1.82 0.27 -1.60
C LEU A 36 -3.10 0.70 -2.32
N ARG A 37 -4.23 0.63 -1.62
CA ARG A 37 -5.52 1.07 -2.18
C ARG A 37 -5.48 2.56 -2.52
N GLU A 38 -4.88 3.34 -1.63
CA GLU A 38 -4.70 4.77 -1.86
C GLU A 38 -3.81 5.04 -3.09
N MET A 39 -2.74 4.27 -3.23
CA MET A 39 -1.85 4.41 -4.39
C MET A 39 -2.57 4.06 -5.69
N ILE A 40 -3.46 3.09 -5.65
CA ILE A 40 -4.28 2.74 -6.81
C ILE A 40 -5.28 3.85 -7.11
N ALA A 41 -5.93 4.38 -6.07
CA ALA A 41 -6.93 5.43 -6.23
C ALA A 41 -6.33 6.72 -6.76
N SER A 42 -5.12 7.05 -6.34
CA SER A 42 -4.44 8.28 -6.76
C SER A 42 -3.78 8.15 -8.14
N GLY A 43 -3.68 6.95 -8.68
CA GLY A 43 -3.00 6.70 -9.94
C GLY A 43 -1.51 6.48 -9.82
N GLU A 44 -0.97 6.52 -8.61
CA GLU A 44 0.44 6.23 -8.38
C GLU A 44 0.76 4.80 -8.82
N LEU A 45 -0.17 3.87 -8.55
CA LEU A 45 -0.17 2.54 -9.16
C LEU A 45 -1.25 2.56 -10.24
N ALA A 46 -0.85 2.83 -11.47
CA ALA A 46 -1.78 2.98 -12.57
C ALA A 46 -2.45 1.66 -12.95
N PRO A 47 -3.62 1.69 -13.60
CA PRO A 47 -4.24 0.47 -14.11
C PRO A 47 -3.26 -0.32 -14.98
N GLY A 48 -3.13 -1.60 -14.72
CA GLY A 48 -2.19 -2.46 -15.43
C GLY A 48 -0.79 -2.47 -14.85
N ALA A 49 -0.50 -1.58 -13.90
CA ALA A 49 0.83 -1.55 -13.27
C ALA A 49 1.01 -2.75 -12.35
N THR A 50 2.26 -3.16 -12.20
CA THR A 50 2.62 -4.26 -11.30
C THR A 50 2.59 -3.76 -9.86
N VAL A 51 1.92 -4.52 -8.98
CA VAL A 51 1.99 -4.29 -7.55
C VAL A 51 3.39 -4.69 -7.09
N PRO A 52 4.02 -3.94 -6.17
CA PRO A 52 5.35 -4.32 -5.69
C PRO A 52 5.38 -5.75 -5.18
N PRO A 53 6.43 -6.51 -5.47
CA PRO A 53 6.51 -7.89 -5.00
C PRO A 53 6.55 -7.99 -3.48
N ILE A 54 6.14 -9.12 -2.97
CA ILE A 54 6.05 -9.33 -1.51
C ILE A 54 7.37 -9.01 -0.82
N LYS A 55 8.48 -9.42 -1.40
CA LYS A 55 9.81 -9.14 -0.84
C LYS A 55 10.04 -7.66 -0.66
N ARG A 56 9.64 -6.86 -1.64
CA ARG A 56 9.80 -5.41 -1.59
C ARG A 56 8.87 -4.79 -0.56
N LEU A 57 7.63 -5.27 -0.49
CA LEU A 57 6.69 -4.79 0.52
C LEU A 57 7.20 -5.04 1.93
N ARG A 58 7.80 -6.21 2.15
CA ARG A 58 8.40 -6.52 3.44
C ARG A 58 9.51 -5.54 3.79
N ALA A 59 10.38 -5.27 2.84
CA ALA A 59 11.52 -4.38 3.05
C ALA A 59 11.08 -2.93 3.28
N GLU A 60 10.13 -2.45 2.48
CA GLU A 60 9.70 -1.05 2.54
C GLU A 60 8.87 -0.74 3.78
N TYR A 61 8.02 -1.67 4.19
CA TYR A 61 7.05 -1.41 5.27
C TYR A 61 7.38 -2.15 6.56
N GLY A 62 8.45 -2.94 6.57
CA GLY A 62 8.85 -3.65 7.77
C GLY A 62 7.83 -4.66 8.26
N VAL A 63 7.18 -5.38 7.34
CA VAL A 63 6.15 -6.35 7.69
C VAL A 63 6.60 -7.77 7.35
N ALA A 64 5.97 -8.75 8.00
CA ALA A 64 6.23 -10.15 7.71
C ALA A 64 5.65 -10.54 6.35
N GLU A 65 6.15 -11.63 5.79
CA GLU A 65 5.69 -12.12 4.50
C GLU A 65 4.18 -12.39 4.50
N THR A 66 3.68 -13.04 5.56
CA THR A 66 2.25 -13.34 5.67
C THR A 66 1.42 -12.07 5.69
N THR A 67 1.91 -11.02 6.36
CA THR A 67 1.23 -9.73 6.41
C THR A 67 1.14 -9.11 5.02
N ALA A 68 2.25 -9.11 4.28
CA ALA A 68 2.26 -8.56 2.92
C ALA A 68 1.33 -9.37 2.01
N ARG A 69 1.35 -10.69 2.11
CA ARG A 69 0.48 -11.55 1.30
C ARG A 69 -0.99 -11.30 1.61
N LYS A 70 -1.34 -11.14 2.89
CA LYS A 70 -2.72 -10.86 3.28
C LYS A 70 -3.19 -9.52 2.75
N ALA A 71 -2.32 -8.51 2.74
CA ALA A 71 -2.67 -7.21 2.22
C ALA A 71 -3.02 -7.28 0.73
N VAL A 72 -2.18 -7.96 -0.05
CA VAL A 72 -2.42 -8.12 -1.49
C VAL A 72 -3.68 -8.96 -1.72
N ALA A 73 -3.88 -10.02 -0.94
CA ALA A 73 -5.06 -10.87 -1.04
C ALA A 73 -6.34 -10.07 -0.78
N LEU A 74 -6.30 -9.16 0.19
CA LEU A 74 -7.46 -8.31 0.48
C LEU A 74 -7.81 -7.43 -0.71
N LEU A 75 -6.81 -6.83 -1.35
CA LEU A 75 -7.04 -6.01 -2.55
C LEU A 75 -7.57 -6.85 -3.70
N ARG A 76 -7.10 -8.08 -3.83
CA ARG A 76 -7.60 -9.00 -4.84
C ARG A 76 -9.07 -9.33 -4.59
N ASP A 77 -9.43 -9.58 -3.34
CA ASP A 77 -10.82 -9.86 -2.97
C ASP A 77 -11.72 -8.65 -3.24
N GLU A 78 -11.18 -7.45 -3.13
CA GLU A 78 -11.91 -6.22 -3.44
C GLU A 78 -11.99 -5.94 -4.94
N GLY A 79 -11.34 -6.75 -5.76
CA GLY A 79 -11.38 -6.59 -7.20
C GLY A 79 -10.45 -5.52 -7.75
N LEU A 80 -9.52 -5.01 -6.93
CA LEU A 80 -8.59 -3.95 -7.34
C LEU A 80 -7.33 -4.51 -7.98
N VAL A 81 -7.00 -5.75 -7.68
CA VAL A 81 -5.75 -6.39 -8.09
C VAL A 81 -6.05 -7.79 -8.61
N GLU A 82 -5.29 -8.21 -9.62
CA GLU A 82 -5.33 -9.58 -10.14
C GLU A 82 -3.96 -10.20 -9.93
N THR A 83 -3.95 -11.49 -9.58
CA THR A 83 -2.72 -12.25 -9.50
C THR A 83 -2.64 -13.18 -10.70
N VAL A 84 -1.55 -13.11 -11.43
CA VAL A 84 -1.29 -13.98 -12.59
C VAL A 84 -0.15 -14.90 -12.22
N ASN A 85 -0.41 -16.20 -12.29
CA ASN A 85 0.56 -17.21 -11.90
C ASN A 85 1.87 -17.05 -12.70
N GLY A 86 2.97 -16.94 -11.98
CA GLY A 86 4.28 -16.78 -12.61
C GLY A 86 4.63 -15.35 -13.00
N TRP A 87 3.68 -14.40 -12.91
CA TRP A 87 3.91 -13.03 -13.34
C TRP A 87 3.78 -12.01 -12.21
N GLY A 88 3.06 -12.34 -11.15
CA GLY A 88 2.86 -11.45 -10.00
C GLY A 88 1.47 -10.87 -9.97
N SER A 89 1.32 -9.77 -9.25
CA SER A 89 0.04 -9.11 -9.07
C SER A 89 0.01 -7.79 -9.82
N PHE A 90 -1.12 -7.50 -10.43
CA PHE A 90 -1.29 -6.31 -11.26
C PHE A 90 -2.55 -5.57 -10.87
N VAL A 91 -2.50 -4.24 -10.99
CA VAL A 91 -3.69 -3.40 -10.78
C VAL A 91 -4.66 -3.66 -11.93
N ARG A 92 -5.92 -3.95 -11.61
CA ARG A 92 -6.91 -4.23 -12.63
C ARG A 92 -7.19 -2.99 -13.46
N LYS A 93 -7.48 -3.22 -14.73
CA LYS A 93 -7.79 -2.15 -15.68
C LYS A 93 -9.28 -1.88 -15.68
N GLY A 94 -9.84 -1.51 -14.74
CA GLY A 94 -11.21 -1.12 -14.77
C GLY A 94 -12.26 -2.02 -14.53
#